data_cabad6ea1758bcb8d86b346fb2c95712
#
_entry.id   cabad6ea1758bcb8d86b346fb2c95712
#
_cell.length_a   1.000
_cell.length_b   1.000
_cell.length_c   1.000
_cell.angle_alpha   90.00
_cell.angle_beta   90.00
_cell.angle_gamma   90.00
#
_symmetry.space_group_name_H-M   'P 1'
#
loop_
_entity.id
_entity.type
_entity.pdbx_description
1 polymer ?
#
loop_
_entity_poly.entity_id
_entity_poly.type
_entity_poly.pdbx_seq_one_letter_code
_entity_poly.pdbx_strand_id
1 'polypeptide(L)'
;MSEKRAGKVVSVTDIGSNFVRMGVYQAGKGGVQRLDYLEVPLRLGHEVFATGRISVSTVRQLSSILRGYAQVMKEYGVTEYRAIATTAMREAKNRAYVLDQLRIQNNLVVEVLEDGEESSLVYSALCRSPLLREESLLSYVGTGSVGLAVWRQGAVDLSCNLTIGFLKLSEMLRGQEELTARFYRVLEEYVENYFQRVALRLDGQTFSRILLSGRQLDSIAALCGGREEKGALVVERRQLEEMYALLKGMNASTVAREMQLSEEVADQIAPMLAIYRRMLDITQAKKLVAPPVNLMEILAAQLLLPAEKAAFEQAQRAGADAAHAERVRSVSVFLFGKLKKLHGINAKRLVLLECAALLHELGHRANVKDEAQAAYDLIKSSYIYGLDDEETMLVAE
;
A
#
# COMPACT_ATOMS: atom_id res chain seq x y z
N MET A 1 -31.85 29.49 5.53
CA MET A 1 -31.37 28.24 4.87
C MET A 1 -29.93 28.08 5.26
N SER A 2 -29.62 27.08 6.11
CA SER A 2 -28.28 26.80 6.58
C SER A 2 -27.48 26.23 5.42
N GLU A 3 -26.46 26.96 4.95
CA GLU A 3 -25.42 26.39 4.08
C GLU A 3 -24.78 25.22 4.83
N LYS A 4 -25.14 24.00 4.44
CA LYS A 4 -24.36 22.83 4.80
C LYS A 4 -22.94 23.12 4.31
N ARG A 5 -21.98 23.34 5.19
CA ARG A 5 -20.55 23.32 4.86
C ARG A 5 -20.33 22.05 4.05
N ALA A 6 -20.05 22.23 2.77
CA ALA A 6 -19.62 21.12 1.93
C ALA A 6 -18.41 20.48 2.65
N GLY A 7 -18.51 19.19 2.95
CA GLY A 7 -17.42 18.48 3.61
C GLY A 7 -16.15 18.55 2.76
N LYS A 8 -14.97 18.46 3.36
CA LYS A 8 -13.68 18.41 2.64
C LYS A 8 -13.75 17.31 1.59
N VAL A 9 -13.47 17.64 0.34
CA VAL A 9 -13.37 16.71 -0.79
C VAL A 9 -11.89 16.60 -1.17
N VAL A 10 -11.39 15.38 -1.24
CA VAL A 10 -9.99 15.08 -1.56
C VAL A 10 -9.90 14.14 -2.74
N SER A 11 -8.76 14.13 -3.41
CA SER A 11 -8.48 13.19 -4.50
C SER A 11 -7.18 12.44 -4.26
N VAL A 12 -7.17 11.18 -4.64
CA VAL A 12 -5.96 10.36 -4.70
C VAL A 12 -5.80 9.85 -6.12
N THR A 13 -4.61 10.07 -6.69
CA THR A 13 -4.22 9.53 -7.99
C THR A 13 -3.10 8.50 -7.78
N ASP A 14 -3.25 7.32 -8.37
CA ASP A 14 -2.27 6.22 -8.35
C ASP A 14 -1.77 5.96 -9.78
N ILE A 15 -0.51 6.25 -10.04
CA ILE A 15 0.18 5.95 -11.29
C ILE A 15 0.86 4.58 -11.13
N GLY A 16 0.10 3.53 -11.43
CA GLY A 16 0.57 2.15 -11.36
C GLY A 16 1.26 1.67 -12.65
N SER A 17 1.67 0.40 -12.66
CA SER A 17 2.37 -0.20 -13.82
C SER A 17 1.47 -0.46 -15.02
N ASN A 18 0.17 -0.75 -14.82
CA ASN A 18 -0.78 -1.09 -15.88
C ASN A 18 -1.90 -0.06 -16.06
N PHE A 19 -2.17 0.72 -15.03
CA PHE A 19 -3.28 1.66 -15.01
C PHE A 19 -2.89 2.94 -14.28
N VAL A 20 -3.48 4.04 -14.71
CA VAL A 20 -3.51 5.29 -13.95
C VAL A 20 -4.92 5.43 -13.39
N ARG A 21 -5.03 5.60 -12.08
CA ARG A 21 -6.31 5.65 -11.36
C ARG A 21 -6.45 6.96 -10.61
N MET A 22 -7.68 7.40 -10.49
CA MET A 22 -8.02 8.52 -9.60
C MET A 22 -9.32 8.20 -8.87
N GLY A 23 -9.32 8.42 -7.56
CA GLY A 23 -10.52 8.41 -6.75
C GLY A 23 -10.79 9.79 -6.15
N VAL A 24 -12.04 10.16 -6.07
CA VAL A 24 -12.52 11.36 -5.36
C VAL A 24 -13.25 10.91 -4.12
N TYR A 25 -12.94 11.51 -2.98
CA TYR A 25 -13.38 11.04 -1.68
C TYR A 25 -13.85 12.18 -0.78
N GLN A 26 -14.74 11.87 0.14
CA GLN A 26 -15.16 12.76 1.23
C GLN A 26 -15.27 11.99 2.56
N ALA A 27 -15.32 12.69 3.67
CA ALA A 27 -15.63 12.09 4.96
C ALA A 27 -17.10 11.62 5.01
N GLY A 28 -17.32 10.36 5.38
CA GLY A 28 -18.65 9.76 5.53
C GLY A 28 -18.92 9.29 6.97
N LYS A 29 -20.14 8.84 7.25
CA LYS A 29 -20.56 8.39 8.59
C LYS A 29 -19.78 7.16 9.12
N GLY A 30 -19.14 6.41 8.23
CA GLY A 30 -18.39 5.19 8.59
C GLY A 30 -16.91 5.23 8.16
N GLY A 31 -16.35 6.39 7.84
CA GLY A 31 -14.99 6.55 7.34
C GLY A 31 -14.93 7.32 6.02
N VAL A 32 -14.12 6.86 5.10
CA VAL A 32 -13.96 7.44 3.77
C VAL A 32 -15.10 6.98 2.87
N GLN A 33 -15.76 7.93 2.21
CA GLN A 33 -16.75 7.67 1.18
C GLN A 33 -16.18 8.04 -0.18
N ARG A 34 -16.11 7.09 -1.11
CA ARG A 34 -15.74 7.34 -2.51
C ARG A 34 -16.89 7.96 -3.26
N LEU A 35 -16.66 9.13 -3.87
CA LEU A 35 -17.63 9.86 -4.70
C LEU A 35 -17.52 9.43 -6.16
N ASP A 36 -16.28 9.27 -6.66
CA ASP A 36 -15.99 8.89 -8.04
C ASP A 36 -14.73 8.07 -8.16
N TYR A 37 -14.59 7.33 -9.25
CA TYR A 37 -13.43 6.50 -9.54
C TYR A 37 -13.20 6.41 -11.05
N LEU A 38 -12.01 6.77 -11.47
CA LEU A 38 -11.56 6.73 -12.84
C LEU A 38 -10.36 5.81 -12.97
N GLU A 39 -10.35 5.01 -14.01
CA GLU A 39 -9.24 4.13 -14.35
C GLU A 39 -8.98 4.17 -15.85
N VAL A 40 -7.73 4.45 -16.22
CA VAL A 40 -7.28 4.48 -17.60
C VAL A 40 -6.10 3.53 -17.77
N PRO A 41 -6.15 2.59 -18.71
CA PRO A 41 -5.04 1.68 -18.97
C PRO A 41 -3.83 2.47 -19.54
N LEU A 42 -2.66 2.22 -18.95
CA LEU A 42 -1.37 2.73 -19.41
C LEU A 42 -0.29 1.70 -19.07
N ARG A 43 0.31 1.07 -20.07
CA ARG A 43 1.25 -0.05 -19.92
C ARG A 43 2.66 0.40 -19.51
N LEU A 44 2.74 1.22 -18.46
CA LEU A 44 3.98 1.83 -17.97
C LEU A 44 4.99 0.76 -17.51
N GLY A 45 4.52 -0.25 -16.79
CA GLY A 45 5.35 -1.34 -16.27
C GLY A 45 5.94 -2.20 -17.36
N HIS A 46 5.18 -2.54 -18.39
CA HIS A 46 5.68 -3.30 -19.53
C HIS A 46 6.87 -2.61 -20.19
N GLU A 47 6.76 -1.30 -20.43
CA GLU A 47 7.83 -0.51 -21.04
C GLU A 47 9.07 -0.44 -20.14
N VAL A 48 8.87 -0.12 -18.86
CA VAL A 48 9.97 0.07 -17.90
C VAL A 48 10.68 -1.24 -17.59
N PHE A 49 9.95 -2.33 -17.37
CA PHE A 49 10.57 -3.61 -17.06
C PHE A 49 11.32 -4.21 -18.26
N ALA A 50 10.88 -3.91 -19.50
CA ALA A 50 11.57 -4.34 -20.72
C ALA A 50 12.77 -3.45 -21.08
N THR A 51 12.65 -2.11 -20.95
CA THR A 51 13.63 -1.15 -21.47
C THR A 51 14.38 -0.35 -20.40
N GLY A 52 13.87 -0.33 -19.19
CA GLY A 52 14.36 0.49 -18.07
C GLY A 52 14.00 1.98 -18.18
N ARG A 53 13.15 2.40 -19.14
CA ARG A 53 12.86 3.82 -19.40
C ARG A 53 11.39 4.00 -19.80
N ILE A 54 10.87 5.21 -19.61
CA ILE A 54 9.57 5.64 -20.08
C ILE A 54 9.77 6.47 -21.35
N SER A 55 9.11 6.10 -22.45
CA SER A 55 9.20 6.82 -23.72
C SER A 55 8.47 8.17 -23.67
N VAL A 56 8.85 9.06 -24.58
CA VAL A 56 8.21 10.38 -24.72
C VAL A 56 6.72 10.24 -25.09
N SER A 57 6.36 9.21 -25.87
CA SER A 57 4.95 8.92 -26.20
C SER A 57 4.15 8.57 -24.97
N THR A 58 4.67 7.71 -24.09
CA THR A 58 4.03 7.32 -22.83
C THR A 58 3.94 8.49 -21.86
N VAL A 59 4.97 9.36 -21.77
CA VAL A 59 4.90 10.60 -20.98
C VAL A 59 3.76 11.50 -21.47
N ARG A 60 3.60 11.66 -22.79
CA ARG A 60 2.49 12.46 -23.35
C ARG A 60 1.12 11.87 -23.04
N GLN A 61 0.98 10.55 -23.13
CA GLN A 61 -0.27 9.86 -22.76
C GLN A 61 -0.57 10.06 -21.28
N LEU A 62 0.40 9.84 -20.40
CA LEU A 62 0.25 10.04 -18.96
C LEU A 62 -0.13 11.48 -18.64
N SER A 63 0.54 12.47 -19.25
CA SER A 63 0.20 13.89 -19.11
C SER A 63 -1.23 14.20 -19.56
N SER A 64 -1.69 13.60 -20.65
CA SER A 64 -3.08 13.77 -21.13
C SER A 64 -4.11 13.19 -20.13
N ILE A 65 -3.84 12.01 -19.56
CA ILE A 65 -4.69 11.39 -18.54
C ILE A 65 -4.77 12.29 -17.31
N LEU A 66 -3.61 12.75 -16.79
CA LEU A 66 -3.55 13.60 -15.61
C LEU A 66 -4.24 14.95 -15.82
N ARG A 67 -4.22 15.50 -17.03
CA ARG A 67 -4.99 16.72 -17.38
C ARG A 67 -6.49 16.50 -17.29
N GLY A 68 -6.98 15.34 -17.77
CA GLY A 68 -8.37 14.93 -17.59
C GLY A 68 -8.75 14.80 -16.11
N TYR A 69 -7.87 14.21 -15.31
CA TYR A 69 -8.08 14.08 -13.87
C TYR A 69 -8.10 15.42 -13.15
N ALA A 70 -7.22 16.36 -13.51
CA ALA A 70 -7.23 17.71 -12.96
C ALA A 70 -8.56 18.45 -13.24
N GLN A 71 -9.16 18.21 -14.41
CA GLN A 71 -10.47 18.76 -14.73
C GLN A 71 -11.58 18.17 -13.83
N VAL A 72 -11.59 16.86 -13.63
CA VAL A 72 -12.54 16.19 -12.72
C VAL A 72 -12.36 16.66 -11.27
N MET A 73 -11.11 16.79 -10.80
CA MET A 73 -10.83 17.36 -9.47
C MET A 73 -11.45 18.77 -9.31
N LYS A 74 -11.35 19.60 -10.33
CA LYS A 74 -11.96 20.93 -10.34
C LYS A 74 -13.50 20.88 -10.28
N GLU A 75 -14.11 19.97 -11.02
CA GLU A 75 -15.58 19.78 -11.04
C GLU A 75 -16.14 19.31 -9.70
N TYR A 76 -15.41 18.44 -8.99
CA TYR A 76 -15.77 18.01 -7.64
C TYR A 76 -15.38 18.99 -6.53
N GLY A 77 -14.72 20.11 -6.85
CA GLY A 77 -14.25 21.07 -5.87
C GLY A 77 -13.22 20.49 -4.91
N VAL A 78 -12.34 19.62 -5.42
CA VAL A 78 -11.26 19.00 -4.63
C VAL A 78 -10.38 20.08 -4.01
N THR A 79 -10.22 20.07 -2.70
CA THR A 79 -9.43 21.05 -1.94
C THR A 79 -8.01 20.60 -1.69
N GLU A 80 -7.78 19.28 -1.72
CA GLU A 80 -6.47 18.68 -1.46
C GLU A 80 -6.35 17.37 -2.25
N TYR A 81 -5.17 17.11 -2.80
CA TYR A 81 -4.91 15.88 -3.54
C TYR A 81 -3.58 15.26 -3.15
N ARG A 82 -3.46 13.95 -3.38
CA ARG A 82 -2.21 13.23 -3.36
C ARG A 82 -2.08 12.41 -4.64
N ALA A 83 -1.02 12.65 -5.41
CA ALA A 83 -0.73 11.87 -6.60
C ALA A 83 0.54 11.05 -6.33
N ILE A 84 0.39 9.74 -6.38
CA ILE A 84 1.49 8.81 -6.13
C ILE A 84 1.84 8.04 -7.39
N ALA A 85 3.10 7.64 -7.47
CA ALA A 85 3.59 6.66 -8.44
C ALA A 85 4.35 5.55 -7.71
N THR A 86 4.26 4.33 -8.22
CA THR A 86 4.84 3.15 -7.57
C THR A 86 5.94 2.52 -8.44
N THR A 87 6.09 1.22 -8.42
CA THR A 87 7.24 0.46 -8.94
C THR A 87 7.70 0.86 -10.34
N ALA A 88 6.81 1.02 -11.30
CA ALA A 88 7.24 1.36 -12.67
C ALA A 88 7.94 2.71 -12.75
N MET A 89 7.41 3.74 -12.08
CA MET A 89 8.05 5.06 -12.01
C MET A 89 9.35 5.00 -11.20
N ARG A 90 9.36 4.28 -10.09
CA ARG A 90 10.52 4.11 -9.21
C ARG A 90 11.70 3.47 -9.93
N GLU A 91 11.46 2.44 -10.76
CA GLU A 91 12.50 1.74 -11.52
C GLU A 91 12.92 2.45 -12.82
N ALA A 92 12.17 3.44 -13.30
CA ALA A 92 12.48 4.14 -14.52
C ALA A 92 13.76 4.98 -14.39
N LYS A 93 14.79 4.68 -15.20
CA LYS A 93 16.08 5.41 -15.23
C LYS A 93 15.92 6.90 -15.54
N ASN A 94 14.85 7.29 -16.20
CA ASN A 94 14.53 8.68 -16.54
C ASN A 94 13.41 9.29 -15.70
N ARG A 95 13.14 8.73 -14.49
CA ARG A 95 12.05 9.15 -13.61
C ARG A 95 12.06 10.66 -13.32
N ALA A 96 13.24 11.23 -13.05
CA ALA A 96 13.37 12.66 -12.75
C ALA A 96 12.86 13.55 -13.89
N TYR A 97 13.25 13.23 -15.14
CA TYR A 97 12.73 13.91 -16.33
C TYR A 97 11.21 13.77 -16.45
N VAL A 98 10.69 12.56 -16.26
CA VAL A 98 9.24 12.30 -16.37
C VAL A 98 8.46 13.11 -15.34
N LEU A 99 8.86 13.07 -14.07
CA LEU A 99 8.22 13.83 -12.99
C LEU A 99 8.25 15.34 -13.22
N ASP A 100 9.37 15.87 -13.73
CA ASP A 100 9.49 17.28 -14.08
C ASP A 100 8.54 17.66 -15.22
N GLN A 101 8.45 16.82 -16.27
CA GLN A 101 7.48 17.04 -17.36
C GLN A 101 6.03 17.04 -16.87
N LEU A 102 5.67 16.11 -15.98
CA LEU A 102 4.32 16.05 -15.41
C LEU A 102 4.01 17.29 -14.57
N ARG A 103 4.97 17.75 -13.77
CA ARG A 103 4.84 18.98 -12.98
C ARG A 103 4.62 20.20 -13.85
N ILE A 104 5.42 20.37 -14.90
CA ILE A 104 5.35 21.54 -15.81
C ILE A 104 4.05 21.53 -16.62
N GLN A 105 3.66 20.35 -17.15
CA GLN A 105 2.52 20.26 -18.08
C GLN A 105 1.16 20.20 -17.38
N ASN A 106 1.09 19.68 -16.17
CA ASN A 106 -0.17 19.41 -15.47
C ASN A 106 -0.33 20.22 -14.17
N ASN A 107 0.71 20.91 -13.72
CA ASN A 107 0.75 21.54 -12.39
C ASN A 107 0.39 20.57 -11.25
N LEU A 108 0.80 19.31 -11.41
CA LEU A 108 0.59 18.24 -10.43
C LEU A 108 1.96 17.75 -9.93
N VAL A 109 2.10 17.67 -8.61
CA VAL A 109 3.24 17.05 -7.96
C VAL A 109 2.94 15.57 -7.77
N VAL A 110 3.79 14.71 -8.32
CA VAL A 110 3.69 13.26 -8.19
C VAL A 110 4.80 12.78 -7.26
N GLU A 111 4.41 12.16 -6.18
CA GLU A 111 5.29 11.52 -5.20
C GLU A 111 5.58 10.08 -5.64
N VAL A 112 6.83 9.67 -5.61
CA VAL A 112 7.20 8.27 -5.87
C VAL A 112 7.35 7.55 -4.55
N LEU A 113 6.43 6.64 -4.25
CA LEU A 113 6.51 5.83 -3.04
C LEU A 113 7.66 4.82 -3.15
N GLU A 114 8.51 4.79 -2.14
CA GLU A 114 9.51 3.72 -1.99
C GLU A 114 8.84 2.40 -1.56
N ASP A 115 9.50 1.25 -1.82
CA ASP A 115 8.93 -0.08 -1.51
C ASP A 115 8.51 -0.23 -0.04
N GLY A 116 9.30 0.34 0.87
CA GLY A 116 9.01 0.31 2.31
C GLY A 116 7.78 1.11 2.69
N GLU A 117 7.56 2.28 2.07
CA GLU A 117 6.41 3.15 2.31
C GLU A 117 5.12 2.52 1.80
N GLU A 118 5.14 2.03 0.54
CA GLU A 118 4.00 1.35 -0.07
C GLU A 118 3.55 0.16 0.80
N SER A 119 4.50 -0.68 1.20
CA SER A 119 4.23 -1.84 2.05
C SER A 119 3.71 -1.45 3.44
N SER A 120 4.32 -0.44 4.08
CA SER A 120 3.89 0.07 5.40
C SER A 120 2.46 0.58 5.39
N LEU A 121 2.06 1.31 4.35
CA LEU A 121 0.68 1.78 4.18
C LEU A 121 -0.29 0.59 4.12
N VAL A 122 0.03 -0.42 3.32
CA VAL A 122 -0.80 -1.62 3.19
C VAL A 122 -0.85 -2.39 4.52
N TYR A 123 0.29 -2.60 5.20
CA TYR A 123 0.32 -3.28 6.49
C TYR A 123 -0.49 -2.54 7.54
N SER A 124 -0.41 -1.22 7.59
CA SER A 124 -1.20 -0.41 8.53
C SER A 124 -2.71 -0.64 8.36
N ALA A 125 -3.17 -0.86 7.15
CA ALA A 125 -4.57 -1.17 6.88
C ALA A 125 -4.92 -2.63 7.18
N LEU A 126 -4.04 -3.59 6.85
CA LEU A 126 -4.22 -4.99 7.22
C LEU A 126 -4.27 -5.17 8.74
N CYS A 127 -3.48 -4.39 9.49
CA CYS A 127 -3.49 -4.39 10.95
C CYS A 127 -4.80 -3.89 11.56
N ARG A 128 -5.62 -3.14 10.81
CA ARG A 128 -6.96 -2.71 11.23
C ARG A 128 -8.04 -3.76 10.95
N SER A 129 -7.70 -4.81 10.20
CA SER A 129 -8.67 -5.84 9.85
C SER A 129 -9.11 -6.63 11.08
N PRO A 130 -10.43 -6.86 11.27
CA PRO A 130 -10.93 -7.72 12.34
C PRO A 130 -10.50 -9.19 12.17
N LEU A 131 -9.88 -9.51 11.04
CA LEU A 131 -9.34 -10.82 10.74
C LEU A 131 -7.89 -10.99 11.22
N LEU A 132 -7.23 -9.93 11.71
CA LEU A 132 -5.90 -10.02 12.30
C LEU A 132 -5.92 -10.91 13.53
N ARG A 133 -4.85 -11.66 13.75
CA ARG A 133 -4.63 -12.51 14.93
C ARG A 133 -3.36 -12.06 15.64
N GLU A 134 -3.14 -12.58 16.87
CA GLU A 134 -1.95 -12.27 17.67
C GLU A 134 -0.65 -12.51 16.92
N GLU A 135 -0.60 -13.59 16.11
CA GLU A 135 0.44 -13.83 15.13
C GLU A 135 -0.15 -13.97 13.74
N SER A 136 0.32 -13.16 12.81
CA SER A 136 -0.15 -13.17 11.42
C SER A 136 1.01 -12.82 10.47
N LEU A 137 1.04 -13.51 9.34
CA LEU A 137 1.83 -13.03 8.21
C LEU A 137 0.98 -12.07 7.39
N LEU A 138 1.51 -10.88 7.19
CA LEU A 138 0.95 -9.85 6.32
C LEU A 138 1.71 -9.86 5.01
N SER A 139 1.03 -9.66 3.90
CA SER A 139 1.68 -9.58 2.60
C SER A 139 1.02 -8.56 1.68
N TYR A 140 1.83 -7.99 0.81
CA TYR A 140 1.43 -7.19 -0.34
C TYR A 140 2.06 -7.78 -1.60
N VAL A 141 1.25 -8.11 -2.60
CA VAL A 141 1.73 -8.61 -3.90
C VAL A 141 1.36 -7.60 -4.97
N GLY A 142 2.36 -6.89 -5.46
CA GLY A 142 2.24 -5.87 -6.50
C GLY A 142 2.72 -6.35 -7.87
N THR A 143 2.66 -5.47 -8.84
CA THR A 143 3.13 -5.71 -10.21
C THR A 143 4.65 -5.89 -10.30
N GLY A 144 5.42 -5.17 -9.49
CA GLY A 144 6.89 -5.22 -9.52
C GLY A 144 7.55 -5.56 -8.19
N SER A 145 6.79 -5.62 -7.07
CA SER A 145 7.33 -5.94 -5.75
C SER A 145 6.38 -6.80 -4.93
N VAL A 146 6.95 -7.53 -3.96
CA VAL A 146 6.24 -8.30 -2.95
C VAL A 146 6.75 -7.88 -1.59
N GLY A 147 5.85 -7.45 -0.72
CA GLY A 147 6.15 -7.20 0.68
C GLY A 147 5.65 -8.33 1.57
N LEU A 148 6.42 -8.68 2.60
CA LEU A 148 6.04 -9.61 3.66
C LEU A 148 6.38 -9.01 5.01
N ALA A 149 5.50 -9.17 5.99
CA ALA A 149 5.73 -8.73 7.35
C ALA A 149 5.12 -9.71 8.35
N VAL A 150 5.83 -9.96 9.43
CA VAL A 150 5.32 -10.72 10.57
C VAL A 150 4.73 -9.74 11.58
N TRP A 151 3.46 -9.92 11.86
CA TRP A 151 2.76 -9.23 12.93
C TRP A 151 2.76 -10.09 14.18
N ARG A 152 3.27 -9.54 15.30
CA ARG A 152 3.32 -10.21 16.59
C ARG A 152 3.23 -9.20 17.71
N GLN A 153 2.49 -9.54 18.78
CA GLN A 153 2.37 -8.74 20.00
C GLN A 153 1.98 -7.26 19.77
N GLY A 154 1.14 -7.00 18.76
CA GLY A 154 0.68 -5.63 18.50
C GLY A 154 1.57 -4.79 17.60
N ALA A 155 2.67 -5.35 17.07
CA ALA A 155 3.62 -4.65 16.20
C ALA A 155 4.08 -5.51 15.01
N VAL A 156 4.68 -4.86 14.01
CA VAL A 156 5.43 -5.53 12.94
C VAL A 156 6.81 -5.86 13.46
N ASP A 157 7.09 -7.15 13.67
CA ASP A 157 8.34 -7.67 14.19
C ASP A 157 9.41 -7.84 13.09
N LEU A 158 9.00 -8.32 11.93
CA LEU A 158 9.86 -8.53 10.77
C LEU A 158 9.19 -7.99 9.52
N SER A 159 9.91 -7.24 8.71
CA SER A 159 9.43 -6.90 7.37
C SER A 159 10.54 -7.09 6.33
N CYS A 160 10.14 -7.45 5.11
CA CYS A 160 11.03 -7.52 3.96
C CYS A 160 10.26 -7.23 2.68
N ASN A 161 10.95 -6.59 1.74
CA ASN A 161 10.44 -6.31 0.41
C ASN A 161 11.31 -7.01 -0.63
N LEU A 162 10.66 -7.68 -1.57
CA LEU A 162 11.28 -8.34 -2.70
C LEU A 162 11.00 -7.51 -3.96
N THR A 163 12.03 -7.22 -4.72
CA THR A 163 11.91 -6.48 -6.01
C THR A 163 11.46 -7.39 -7.14
N ILE A 164 10.46 -8.20 -6.86
CA ILE A 164 9.82 -9.16 -7.75
C ILE A 164 8.31 -9.02 -7.61
N GLY A 165 7.61 -8.89 -8.73
CA GLY A 165 6.15 -8.89 -8.78
C GLY A 165 5.69 -9.67 -10.00
N PHE A 166 4.40 -9.93 -10.09
CA PHE A 166 3.87 -10.82 -11.13
C PHE A 166 4.06 -10.28 -12.54
N LEU A 167 3.92 -8.97 -12.77
CA LEU A 167 4.14 -8.37 -14.09
C LEU A 167 5.63 -8.34 -14.45
N LYS A 168 6.49 -8.01 -13.48
CA LYS A 168 7.94 -8.02 -13.70
C LYS A 168 8.44 -9.41 -14.05
N LEU A 169 7.95 -10.45 -13.37
CA LEU A 169 8.24 -11.84 -13.71
C LEU A 169 7.75 -12.22 -15.12
N SER A 170 6.52 -11.84 -15.46
CA SER A 170 5.96 -12.06 -16.80
C SER A 170 6.85 -11.43 -17.87
N GLU A 171 7.28 -10.16 -17.71
CA GLU A 171 8.17 -9.49 -18.65
C GLU A 171 9.56 -10.14 -18.75
N MET A 172 10.14 -10.54 -17.60
CA MET A 172 11.44 -11.22 -17.58
C MET A 172 11.43 -12.57 -18.30
N LEU A 173 10.29 -13.25 -18.31
CA LEU A 173 10.11 -14.58 -18.91
C LEU A 173 9.47 -14.51 -20.29
N ARG A 174 9.20 -13.32 -20.82
CA ARG A 174 8.60 -13.13 -22.15
C ARG A 174 9.44 -13.80 -23.24
N GLY A 175 8.75 -14.49 -24.14
CA GLY A 175 9.38 -15.27 -25.23
C GLY A 175 9.80 -16.69 -24.84
N GLN A 176 9.55 -17.12 -23.60
CA GLN A 176 9.77 -18.51 -23.17
C GLN A 176 8.48 -19.32 -23.08
N GLU A 177 7.33 -18.70 -23.31
CA GLU A 177 6.00 -19.28 -23.13
C GLU A 177 5.71 -20.43 -24.10
N GLU A 178 6.37 -20.48 -25.26
CA GLU A 178 6.18 -21.55 -26.27
C GLU A 178 6.62 -22.92 -25.73
N LEU A 179 7.55 -22.95 -24.76
CA LEU A 179 8.06 -24.16 -24.14
C LEU A 179 7.50 -24.31 -22.71
N THR A 180 6.21 -24.63 -22.60
CA THR A 180 5.45 -24.63 -21.34
C THR A 180 6.19 -25.26 -20.16
N ALA A 181 6.73 -26.46 -20.29
CA ALA A 181 7.47 -27.14 -19.20
C ALA A 181 8.75 -26.40 -18.79
N ARG A 182 9.47 -25.78 -19.73
CA ARG A 182 10.66 -24.98 -19.44
C ARG A 182 10.29 -23.67 -18.78
N PHE A 183 9.24 -23.01 -19.24
CA PHE A 183 8.72 -21.77 -18.66
C PHE A 183 8.42 -21.94 -17.17
N TYR A 184 7.62 -22.95 -16.78
CA TYR A 184 7.26 -23.18 -15.40
C TYR A 184 8.46 -23.53 -14.51
N ARG A 185 9.43 -24.29 -15.02
CA ARG A 185 10.66 -24.58 -14.30
C ARG A 185 11.46 -23.31 -14.02
N VAL A 186 11.67 -22.47 -15.03
CA VAL A 186 12.42 -21.23 -14.89
C VAL A 186 11.68 -20.25 -13.96
N LEU A 187 10.35 -20.15 -14.09
CA LEU A 187 9.52 -19.36 -13.20
C LEU A 187 9.67 -19.78 -11.73
N GLU A 188 9.61 -21.08 -11.46
CA GLU A 188 9.77 -21.63 -10.11
C GLU A 188 11.19 -21.37 -9.56
N GLU A 189 12.25 -21.52 -10.36
CA GLU A 189 13.63 -21.20 -9.98
C GLU A 189 13.81 -19.71 -9.64
N TYR A 190 13.25 -18.81 -10.44
CA TYR A 190 13.27 -17.37 -10.14
C TYR A 190 12.58 -17.04 -8.83
N VAL A 191 11.35 -17.52 -8.65
CA VAL A 191 10.57 -17.28 -7.42
C VAL A 191 11.31 -17.87 -6.21
N GLU A 192 11.86 -19.09 -6.30
CA GLU A 192 12.64 -19.72 -5.24
C GLU A 192 13.82 -18.83 -4.82
N ASN A 193 14.63 -18.37 -5.79
CA ASN A 193 15.81 -17.56 -5.53
C ASN A 193 15.47 -16.25 -4.79
N TYR A 194 14.39 -15.56 -5.20
CA TYR A 194 13.98 -14.33 -4.52
C TYR A 194 13.48 -14.58 -3.10
N PHE A 195 12.77 -15.69 -2.87
CA PHE A 195 12.21 -16.03 -1.56
C PHE A 195 13.18 -16.70 -0.60
N GLN A 196 14.35 -17.12 -1.04
CA GLN A 196 15.33 -17.83 -0.21
C GLN A 196 15.71 -17.03 1.06
N ARG A 197 15.97 -15.72 0.91
CA ARG A 197 16.31 -14.85 2.05
C ARG A 197 15.15 -14.69 3.03
N VAL A 198 13.92 -14.66 2.53
CA VAL A 198 12.72 -14.58 3.36
C VAL A 198 12.54 -15.87 4.15
N ALA A 199 12.69 -17.03 3.50
CA ALA A 199 12.61 -18.34 4.16
C ALA A 199 13.62 -18.46 5.30
N LEU A 200 14.85 -18.00 5.08
CA LEU A 200 15.89 -17.97 6.13
C LEU A 200 15.53 -17.04 7.30
N ARG A 201 14.92 -15.88 7.03
CA ARG A 201 14.50 -14.95 8.08
C ARG A 201 13.28 -15.42 8.87
N LEU A 202 12.40 -16.17 8.25
CA LEU A 202 11.26 -16.79 8.92
C LEU A 202 11.67 -17.98 9.79
N ASP A 203 12.85 -18.56 9.58
CA ASP A 203 13.48 -19.59 10.41
C ASP A 203 12.51 -20.72 10.80
N GLY A 204 11.75 -21.23 9.82
CA GLY A 204 10.78 -22.30 10.04
C GLY A 204 9.49 -21.88 10.76
N GLN A 205 9.26 -20.59 10.99
CA GLN A 205 8.00 -20.11 11.57
C GLN A 205 6.82 -20.48 10.67
N THR A 206 5.74 -20.94 11.28
CA THR A 206 4.53 -21.38 10.59
C THR A 206 3.35 -20.49 10.92
N PHE A 207 2.49 -20.26 9.91
CA PHE A 207 1.31 -19.43 10.06
C PHE A 207 0.07 -20.19 9.57
N SER A 208 -1.05 -20.05 10.26
CA SER A 208 -2.30 -20.71 9.83
C SER A 208 -2.84 -20.16 8.52
N ARG A 209 -2.53 -18.89 8.22
CA ARG A 209 -2.98 -18.13 7.06
C ARG A 209 -2.07 -16.94 6.78
N ILE A 210 -2.18 -16.41 5.56
CA ILE A 210 -1.56 -15.16 5.14
C ILE A 210 -2.67 -14.12 4.95
N LEU A 211 -2.59 -12.99 5.66
CA LEU A 211 -3.42 -11.82 5.35
C LEU A 211 -2.71 -11.04 4.26
N LEU A 212 -3.40 -10.83 3.14
CA LEU A 212 -2.75 -10.18 2.02
C LEU A 212 -3.62 -9.11 1.37
N SER A 213 -2.95 -8.14 0.78
CA SER A 213 -3.51 -7.18 -0.14
C SER A 213 -2.72 -7.22 -1.43
N GLY A 214 -3.38 -6.93 -2.51
CA GLY A 214 -2.74 -6.90 -3.82
C GLY A 214 -3.76 -6.76 -4.92
N ARG A 215 -3.25 -6.50 -6.10
CA ARG A 215 -4.08 -6.38 -7.28
C ARG A 215 -4.47 -7.75 -7.80
N GLN A 216 -5.62 -7.81 -8.48
CA GLN A 216 -6.14 -9.03 -9.13
C GLN A 216 -6.45 -10.20 -8.18
N LEU A 217 -6.54 -9.94 -6.87
CA LEU A 217 -6.96 -10.97 -5.92
C LEU A 217 -8.37 -11.49 -6.21
N ASP A 218 -9.27 -10.61 -6.67
CA ASP A 218 -10.62 -11.00 -7.11
C ASP A 218 -10.55 -12.01 -8.27
N SER A 219 -9.71 -11.74 -9.27
CA SER A 219 -9.51 -12.63 -10.42
C SER A 219 -8.91 -13.97 -10.00
N ILE A 220 -7.91 -13.95 -9.11
CA ILE A 220 -7.29 -15.19 -8.59
C ILE A 220 -8.28 -15.97 -7.73
N ALA A 221 -9.04 -15.31 -6.88
CA ALA A 221 -10.06 -15.98 -6.08
C ALA A 221 -11.15 -16.61 -6.96
N ALA A 222 -11.61 -15.89 -7.99
CA ALA A 222 -12.57 -16.43 -8.95
C ALA A 222 -12.03 -17.65 -9.69
N LEU A 223 -10.79 -17.58 -10.19
CA LEU A 223 -10.15 -18.71 -10.91
C LEU A 223 -9.91 -19.92 -10.03
N CYS A 224 -9.47 -19.71 -8.79
CA CYS A 224 -9.22 -20.81 -7.85
C CYS A 224 -10.47 -21.34 -7.15
N GLY A 225 -11.67 -20.83 -7.45
CA GLY A 225 -12.88 -21.20 -6.72
C GLY A 225 -12.86 -20.73 -5.26
N GLY A 226 -12.24 -19.59 -5.00
CA GLY A 226 -12.24 -18.92 -3.71
C GLY A 226 -13.64 -18.45 -3.31
N ARG A 227 -13.82 -18.15 -2.04
CA ARG A 227 -15.10 -17.71 -1.48
C ARG A 227 -14.94 -16.46 -0.64
N GLU A 228 -16.02 -15.74 -0.47
CA GLU A 228 -16.07 -14.64 0.48
C GLU A 228 -16.44 -15.15 1.88
N GLU A 229 -15.61 -14.84 2.87
CA GLU A 229 -15.88 -15.14 4.28
C GLU A 229 -15.67 -13.86 5.10
N LYS A 230 -16.72 -13.43 5.79
CA LYS A 230 -16.69 -12.25 6.69
C LYS A 230 -16.14 -10.98 6.00
N GLY A 231 -16.52 -10.76 4.74
CA GLY A 231 -16.08 -9.61 3.98
C GLY A 231 -14.64 -9.68 3.44
N ALA A 232 -14.03 -10.86 3.44
CA ALA A 232 -12.71 -11.08 2.83
C ALA A 232 -12.75 -12.24 1.83
N LEU A 233 -11.96 -12.13 0.78
CA LEU A 233 -11.75 -13.25 -0.14
C LEU A 233 -10.83 -14.29 0.50
N VAL A 234 -11.21 -15.54 0.39
CA VAL A 234 -10.44 -16.67 0.94
C VAL A 234 -10.16 -17.67 -0.18
N VAL A 235 -8.88 -18.03 -0.33
CA VAL A 235 -8.42 -19.09 -1.23
C VAL A 235 -7.66 -20.11 -0.41
N GLU A 236 -8.15 -21.35 -0.39
CA GLU A 236 -7.46 -22.44 0.30
C GLU A 236 -6.22 -22.89 -0.50
N ARG A 237 -5.17 -23.33 0.20
CA ARG A 237 -3.94 -23.82 -0.42
C ARG A 237 -4.22 -24.85 -1.51
N ARG A 238 -5.09 -25.83 -1.24
CA ARG A 238 -5.47 -26.89 -2.19
C ARG A 238 -6.01 -26.32 -3.50
N GLN A 239 -6.90 -25.33 -3.43
CA GLN A 239 -7.50 -24.71 -4.61
C GLN A 239 -6.44 -24.01 -5.48
N LEU A 240 -5.51 -23.33 -4.84
CA LEU A 240 -4.40 -22.66 -5.54
C LEU A 240 -3.45 -23.67 -6.18
N GLU A 241 -3.10 -24.76 -5.50
CA GLU A 241 -2.24 -25.83 -6.01
C GLU A 241 -2.90 -26.55 -7.19
N GLU A 242 -4.19 -26.86 -7.12
CA GLU A 242 -4.96 -27.48 -8.20
C GLU A 242 -5.00 -26.58 -9.45
N MET A 243 -5.25 -25.26 -9.27
CA MET A 243 -5.22 -24.31 -10.37
C MET A 243 -3.82 -24.19 -10.98
N TYR A 244 -2.78 -24.07 -10.17
CA TYR A 244 -1.41 -23.99 -10.65
C TYR A 244 -0.99 -25.25 -11.43
N ALA A 245 -1.38 -26.43 -10.96
CA ALA A 245 -1.13 -27.70 -11.66
C ALA A 245 -1.85 -27.77 -13.01
N LEU A 246 -3.08 -27.26 -13.09
CA LEU A 246 -3.83 -27.18 -14.34
C LEU A 246 -3.12 -26.28 -15.36
N LEU A 247 -2.60 -25.13 -14.93
CA LEU A 247 -1.92 -24.18 -15.80
C LEU A 247 -0.58 -24.71 -16.35
N LYS A 248 0.11 -25.60 -15.64
CA LYS A 248 1.41 -26.14 -16.09
C LYS A 248 1.38 -26.82 -17.47
N GLY A 249 0.22 -27.23 -17.95
CA GLY A 249 0.03 -27.80 -19.28
C GLY A 249 -0.40 -26.78 -20.35
N MET A 250 -0.51 -25.49 -20.01
CA MET A 250 -1.08 -24.46 -20.87
C MET A 250 -0.08 -23.33 -21.11
N ASN A 251 -0.08 -22.79 -22.34
CA ASN A 251 0.55 -21.50 -22.62
C ASN A 251 -0.45 -20.36 -22.37
N ALA A 252 0.03 -19.10 -22.34
CA ALA A 252 -0.79 -17.94 -22.03
C ALA A 252 -2.02 -17.78 -22.95
N SER A 253 -1.89 -18.03 -24.25
CA SER A 253 -3.03 -17.95 -25.18
C SER A 253 -4.08 -19.04 -24.93
N THR A 254 -3.66 -20.24 -24.52
CA THR A 254 -4.59 -21.29 -24.09
C THR A 254 -5.28 -20.89 -22.78
N VAL A 255 -4.54 -20.34 -21.80
CA VAL A 255 -5.12 -19.83 -20.54
C VAL A 255 -6.14 -18.73 -20.83
N ALA A 256 -5.80 -17.76 -21.70
CA ALA A 256 -6.71 -16.70 -22.10
C ALA A 256 -8.03 -17.23 -22.64
N ARG A 257 -7.95 -18.20 -23.54
CA ARG A 257 -9.13 -18.82 -24.18
C ARG A 257 -9.95 -19.67 -23.19
N GLU A 258 -9.30 -20.59 -22.46
CA GLU A 258 -10.00 -21.55 -21.58
C GLU A 258 -10.60 -20.86 -20.36
N MET A 259 -9.94 -19.81 -19.83
CA MET A 259 -10.39 -19.05 -18.67
C MET A 259 -11.16 -17.78 -19.03
N GLN A 260 -11.40 -17.51 -20.32
CA GLN A 260 -12.10 -16.32 -20.83
C GLN A 260 -11.48 -15.00 -20.33
N LEU A 261 -10.17 -14.92 -20.34
CA LEU A 261 -9.38 -13.77 -19.90
C LEU A 261 -8.79 -13.02 -21.09
N SER A 262 -8.40 -11.75 -20.87
CA SER A 262 -7.52 -11.09 -21.82
C SER A 262 -6.12 -11.74 -21.81
N GLU A 263 -5.42 -11.72 -22.94
CA GLU A 263 -4.05 -12.25 -23.03
C GLU A 263 -3.13 -11.61 -21.97
N GLU A 264 -3.28 -10.31 -21.75
CA GLU A 264 -2.52 -9.56 -20.76
C GLU A 264 -2.69 -10.10 -19.34
N VAL A 265 -3.92 -10.46 -18.96
CA VAL A 265 -4.19 -11.05 -17.64
C VAL A 265 -3.66 -12.48 -17.59
N ALA A 266 -3.86 -13.25 -18.66
CA ALA A 266 -3.42 -14.64 -18.73
C ALA A 266 -1.90 -14.78 -18.55
N ASP A 267 -1.11 -13.89 -19.15
CA ASP A 267 0.36 -13.85 -19.00
C ASP A 267 0.82 -13.65 -17.53
N GLN A 268 0.00 -13.03 -16.72
CA GLN A 268 0.35 -12.68 -15.34
C GLN A 268 -0.10 -13.72 -14.31
N ILE A 269 -1.04 -14.62 -14.67
CA ILE A 269 -1.63 -15.58 -13.72
C ILE A 269 -0.61 -16.58 -13.20
N ALA A 270 0.15 -17.23 -14.10
CA ALA A 270 1.14 -18.21 -13.70
C ALA A 270 2.23 -17.61 -12.77
N PRO A 271 2.84 -16.44 -13.08
CA PRO A 271 3.72 -15.72 -12.16
C PRO A 271 3.07 -15.41 -10.80
N MET A 272 1.81 -14.98 -10.80
CA MET A 272 1.10 -14.63 -9.57
C MET A 272 0.85 -15.84 -8.68
N LEU A 273 0.36 -16.94 -9.26
CA LEU A 273 0.14 -18.19 -8.53
C LEU A 273 1.45 -18.79 -8.02
N ALA A 274 2.55 -18.69 -8.78
CA ALA A 274 3.87 -19.15 -8.32
C ALA A 274 4.33 -18.37 -7.08
N ILE A 275 4.16 -17.05 -7.05
CA ILE A 275 4.45 -16.21 -5.89
C ILE A 275 3.61 -16.65 -4.68
N TYR A 276 2.29 -16.75 -4.83
CA TYR A 276 1.41 -17.14 -3.73
C TYR A 276 1.71 -18.56 -3.22
N ARG A 277 1.94 -19.50 -4.13
CA ARG A 277 2.32 -20.86 -3.79
C ARG A 277 3.61 -20.88 -2.95
N ARG A 278 4.64 -20.15 -3.38
CA ARG A 278 5.90 -20.08 -2.64
C ARG A 278 5.72 -19.46 -1.25
N MET A 279 4.89 -18.43 -1.13
CA MET A 279 4.56 -17.85 0.18
C MET A 279 3.88 -18.88 1.10
N LEU A 280 2.93 -19.66 0.58
CA LEU A 280 2.29 -20.74 1.34
C LEU A 280 3.30 -21.84 1.73
N ASP A 281 4.28 -22.14 0.87
CA ASP A 281 5.30 -23.18 1.12
C ASP A 281 6.24 -22.78 2.24
N ILE A 282 6.82 -21.59 2.20
CA ILE A 282 7.79 -21.13 3.23
C ILE A 282 7.15 -20.86 4.60
N THR A 283 5.83 -20.65 4.64
CA THR A 283 5.08 -20.31 5.85
C THR A 283 4.21 -21.46 6.37
N GLN A 284 4.09 -22.55 5.61
CA GLN A 284 3.18 -23.67 5.86
C GLN A 284 1.71 -23.23 6.04
N ALA A 285 1.36 -22.03 5.55
CA ALA A 285 0.01 -21.51 5.65
C ALA A 285 -0.98 -22.35 4.82
N LYS A 286 -2.20 -22.48 5.34
CA LYS A 286 -3.25 -23.31 4.71
C LYS A 286 -4.12 -22.52 3.75
N LYS A 287 -4.13 -21.18 3.87
CA LYS A 287 -4.97 -20.31 3.05
C LYS A 287 -4.46 -18.88 2.95
N LEU A 288 -4.88 -18.23 1.88
CA LEU A 288 -4.78 -16.79 1.66
C LEU A 288 -6.09 -16.13 2.10
N VAL A 289 -6.00 -15.00 2.78
CA VAL A 289 -7.16 -14.23 3.23
C VAL A 289 -6.94 -12.77 2.83
N ALA A 290 -7.78 -12.25 1.96
CA ALA A 290 -7.67 -10.91 1.41
C ALA A 290 -8.84 -10.03 1.89
N PRO A 291 -8.68 -9.28 2.99
CA PRO A 291 -9.65 -8.27 3.36
C PRO A 291 -9.68 -7.15 2.31
N PRO A 292 -10.79 -6.41 2.19
CA PRO A 292 -10.92 -5.32 1.24
C PRO A 292 -10.05 -4.13 1.65
N VAL A 293 -8.78 -4.15 1.25
CA VAL A 293 -7.80 -3.09 1.51
C VAL A 293 -7.45 -2.40 0.20
N ASN A 294 -7.65 -1.09 0.14
CA ASN A 294 -7.37 -0.27 -1.02
C ASN A 294 -6.40 0.86 -0.66
N LEU A 295 -5.22 0.90 -1.29
CA LEU A 295 -4.20 1.91 -1.05
C LEU A 295 -4.72 3.34 -1.25
N MET A 296 -5.54 3.57 -2.26
CA MET A 296 -6.10 4.91 -2.52
C MET A 296 -7.06 5.35 -1.41
N GLU A 297 -7.85 4.43 -0.84
CA GLU A 297 -8.74 4.74 0.30
C GLU A 297 -7.94 5.00 1.58
N ILE A 298 -6.81 4.30 1.77
CA ILE A 298 -5.88 4.57 2.87
C ILE A 298 -5.35 6.00 2.75
N LEU A 299 -4.85 6.38 1.59
CA LEU A 299 -4.32 7.72 1.33
C LEU A 299 -5.39 8.80 1.44
N ALA A 300 -6.61 8.53 0.97
CA ALA A 300 -7.75 9.44 1.13
C ALA A 300 -8.13 9.63 2.60
N ALA A 301 -8.09 8.54 3.39
CA ALA A 301 -8.32 8.62 4.84
C ALA A 301 -7.29 9.52 5.52
N GLN A 302 -6.04 9.47 5.09
CA GLN A 302 -4.98 10.34 5.56
C GLN A 302 -5.30 11.81 5.32
N LEU A 303 -5.71 12.16 4.11
CA LEU A 303 -6.08 13.53 3.75
C LEU A 303 -7.35 14.03 4.46
N LEU A 304 -8.26 13.13 4.82
CA LEU A 304 -9.56 13.46 5.41
C LEU A 304 -9.55 13.45 6.94
N LEU A 305 -8.62 12.71 7.57
CA LEU A 305 -8.51 12.64 9.02
C LEU A 305 -7.68 13.81 9.55
N PRO A 306 -8.08 14.43 10.66
CA PRO A 306 -7.22 15.35 11.40
C PRO A 306 -5.98 14.63 11.94
N ALA A 307 -4.82 15.30 11.91
CA ALA A 307 -3.53 14.70 12.31
C ALA A 307 -3.55 14.18 13.76
N GLU A 308 -4.18 14.90 14.69
CA GLU A 308 -4.31 14.49 16.08
C GLU A 308 -5.12 13.18 16.23
N LYS A 309 -6.11 12.95 15.38
CA LYS A 309 -6.85 11.69 15.38
C LYS A 309 -6.00 10.53 14.86
N ALA A 310 -5.19 10.79 13.85
CA ALA A 310 -4.25 9.81 13.31
C ALA A 310 -3.16 9.46 14.35
N ALA A 311 -2.62 10.44 15.05
CA ALA A 311 -1.67 10.26 16.14
C ALA A 311 -2.27 9.44 17.30
N PHE A 312 -3.52 9.73 17.69
CA PHE A 312 -4.22 8.97 18.73
C PHE A 312 -4.41 7.50 18.34
N GLU A 313 -4.84 7.22 17.11
CA GLU A 313 -4.97 5.85 16.63
C GLU A 313 -3.61 5.13 16.58
N GLN A 314 -2.53 5.84 16.27
CA GLN A 314 -1.17 5.28 16.25
C GLN A 314 -0.69 4.94 17.68
N ALA A 315 -0.91 5.85 18.64
CA ALA A 315 -0.59 5.61 20.04
C ALA A 315 -1.33 4.39 20.60
N GLN A 316 -2.63 4.26 20.30
CA GLN A 316 -3.41 3.09 20.71
C GLN A 316 -2.87 1.78 20.12
N ARG A 317 -2.46 1.77 18.83
CA ARG A 317 -1.90 0.58 18.18
C ARG A 317 -0.57 0.17 18.80
N ALA A 318 0.26 1.13 19.16
CA ALA A 318 1.49 0.89 19.89
C ALA A 318 1.24 0.45 21.34
N GLY A 319 -0.03 0.47 21.79
CA GLY A 319 -0.48 0.04 23.10
C GLY A 319 -0.20 1.06 24.21
N ALA A 320 -0.04 2.34 23.87
CA ALA A 320 -0.03 3.42 24.87
C ALA A 320 -1.34 3.42 25.66
N ASP A 321 -1.29 3.91 26.92
CA ASP A 321 -2.50 4.14 27.70
C ASP A 321 -3.29 5.30 27.07
N ALA A 322 -4.34 4.94 26.31
CA ALA A 322 -5.17 5.91 25.62
C ALA A 322 -5.79 6.95 26.55
N ALA A 323 -6.13 6.57 27.79
CA ALA A 323 -6.71 7.49 28.77
C ALA A 323 -5.64 8.45 29.30
N HIS A 324 -4.41 8.00 29.49
CA HIS A 324 -3.29 8.84 29.88
C HIS A 324 -2.92 9.81 28.75
N ALA A 325 -2.71 9.32 27.54
CA ALA A 325 -2.38 10.14 26.37
C ALA A 325 -3.40 11.27 26.14
N GLU A 326 -4.70 10.96 26.25
CA GLU A 326 -5.76 11.96 26.10
C GLU A 326 -5.78 12.98 27.26
N ARG A 327 -5.46 12.59 28.52
CA ARG A 327 -5.28 13.52 29.61
C ARG A 327 -4.12 14.47 29.36
N VAL A 328 -2.97 13.95 28.93
CA VAL A 328 -1.79 14.79 28.62
C VAL A 328 -2.12 15.75 27.47
N ARG A 329 -2.76 15.30 26.40
CA ARG A 329 -3.24 16.16 25.32
C ARG A 329 -4.13 17.29 25.85
N SER A 330 -5.14 16.93 26.65
CA SER A 330 -6.09 17.93 27.19
C SER A 330 -5.41 18.99 28.03
N VAL A 331 -4.47 18.59 28.87
CA VAL A 331 -3.67 19.54 29.72
C VAL A 331 -2.78 20.43 28.84
N SER A 332 -2.12 19.85 27.83
CA SER A 332 -1.26 20.58 26.88
C SER A 332 -2.04 21.64 26.11
N VAL A 333 -3.22 21.29 25.60
CA VAL A 333 -4.12 22.22 24.89
C VAL A 333 -4.57 23.36 25.84
N PHE A 334 -4.93 23.03 27.08
CA PHE A 334 -5.31 24.03 28.08
C PHE A 334 -4.16 25.00 28.37
N LEU A 335 -2.95 24.49 28.62
CA LEU A 335 -1.76 25.29 28.88
C LEU A 335 -1.37 26.14 27.68
N PHE A 336 -1.40 25.61 26.48
CA PHE A 336 -1.16 26.35 25.26
C PHE A 336 -2.09 27.55 25.14
N GLY A 337 -3.38 27.34 25.38
CA GLY A 337 -4.35 28.45 25.38
C GLY A 337 -4.10 29.53 26.47
N LYS A 338 -3.76 29.09 27.67
CA LYS A 338 -3.49 30.03 28.82
C LYS A 338 -2.20 30.82 28.65
N LEU A 339 -1.17 30.19 28.07
CA LEU A 339 0.15 30.79 27.88
C LEU A 339 0.32 31.50 26.54
N LYS A 340 -0.74 31.62 25.74
CA LYS A 340 -0.71 32.20 24.37
C LYS A 340 -0.02 33.57 24.33
N LYS A 341 -0.21 34.42 25.36
CA LYS A 341 0.45 35.72 25.43
C LYS A 341 1.96 35.63 25.67
N LEU A 342 2.41 34.54 26.29
CA LEU A 342 3.82 34.31 26.62
C LEU A 342 4.59 33.72 25.45
N HIS A 343 4.07 32.66 24.83
CA HIS A 343 4.77 31.97 23.74
C HIS A 343 4.53 32.57 22.35
N GLY A 344 3.45 33.29 22.11
CA GLY A 344 3.15 33.95 20.84
C GLY A 344 2.96 33.02 19.63
N ILE A 345 2.91 31.70 19.86
CA ILE A 345 2.85 30.67 18.80
C ILE A 345 1.50 30.74 18.11
N ASN A 346 1.52 30.56 16.76
CA ASN A 346 0.31 30.51 15.95
C ASN A 346 -0.57 29.31 16.35
N ALA A 347 -1.87 29.54 16.47
CA ALA A 347 -2.84 28.50 16.80
C ALA A 347 -2.84 27.31 15.81
N LYS A 348 -2.39 27.51 14.56
CA LYS A 348 -2.22 26.42 13.58
C LYS A 348 -1.20 25.37 14.02
N ARG A 349 -0.24 25.73 14.87
CA ARG A 349 0.76 24.79 15.41
C ARG A 349 0.29 24.01 16.64
N LEU A 350 -0.93 24.26 17.12
CA LEU A 350 -1.50 23.51 18.25
C LEU A 350 -1.57 22.02 17.93
N VAL A 351 -1.88 21.65 16.68
CA VAL A 351 -1.97 20.26 16.25
C VAL A 351 -0.67 19.49 16.46
N LEU A 352 0.49 20.12 16.29
CA LEU A 352 1.79 19.49 16.53
C LEU A 352 1.96 19.14 18.02
N LEU A 353 1.59 20.07 18.91
CA LEU A 353 1.60 19.81 20.35
C LEU A 353 0.60 18.71 20.74
N GLU A 354 -0.57 18.66 20.12
CA GLU A 354 -1.55 17.59 20.35
C GLU A 354 -0.98 16.24 19.91
N CYS A 355 -0.36 16.17 18.74
CA CYS A 355 0.28 14.93 18.24
C CYS A 355 1.43 14.50 19.17
N ALA A 356 2.31 15.42 19.56
CA ALA A 356 3.41 15.12 20.50
C ALA A 356 2.87 14.60 21.84
N ALA A 357 1.83 15.23 22.40
CA ALA A 357 1.19 14.80 23.63
C ALA A 357 0.53 13.42 23.55
N LEU A 358 0.03 13.04 22.38
CA LEU A 358 -0.58 11.73 22.16
C LEU A 358 0.45 10.62 21.96
N LEU A 359 1.64 10.96 21.44
CA LEU A 359 2.67 9.99 21.02
C LEU A 359 3.83 9.86 22.02
N HIS A 360 3.87 10.67 23.09
CA HIS A 360 5.02 10.76 23.99
C HIS A 360 5.41 9.43 24.68
N GLU A 361 4.46 8.50 24.85
CA GLU A 361 4.71 7.18 25.47
C GLU A 361 5.10 6.07 24.47
N LEU A 362 5.27 6.37 23.19
CA LEU A 362 5.60 5.34 22.20
C LEU A 362 6.88 4.57 22.54
N GLY A 363 7.85 5.20 23.19
CA GLY A 363 9.11 4.57 23.60
C GLY A 363 9.00 3.61 24.79
N HIS A 364 7.96 3.75 25.62
CA HIS A 364 7.83 3.01 26.88
C HIS A 364 7.78 1.48 26.72
N ARG A 365 7.33 0.99 25.57
CA ARG A 365 7.26 -0.45 25.25
C ARG A 365 8.47 -1.00 24.49
N ALA A 366 9.39 -0.14 24.08
CA ALA A 366 10.58 -0.59 23.34
C ALA A 366 11.57 -1.39 24.21
N ASN A 367 11.32 -1.52 25.51
CA ASN A 367 12.13 -2.24 26.50
C ASN A 367 13.63 -1.87 26.43
N VAL A 368 13.93 -0.61 26.17
CA VAL A 368 15.27 -0.05 26.04
C VAL A 368 15.57 0.90 27.20
N LYS A 369 16.85 1.14 27.48
CA LYS A 369 17.27 2.01 28.58
C LYS A 369 16.93 3.49 28.38
N ASP A 370 16.72 3.92 27.13
CA ASP A 370 16.40 5.30 26.76
C ASP A 370 15.07 5.33 26.01
N GLU A 371 14.00 5.50 26.78
CA GLU A 371 12.63 5.54 26.26
C GLU A 371 12.36 6.80 25.41
N ALA A 372 13.01 7.92 25.75
CA ALA A 372 12.86 9.16 24.99
C ALA A 372 13.48 9.03 23.59
N GLN A 373 14.69 8.48 23.50
CA GLN A 373 15.33 8.22 22.23
C GLN A 373 14.53 7.21 21.40
N ALA A 374 13.98 6.18 22.04
CA ALA A 374 13.13 5.21 21.35
C ALA A 374 11.83 5.85 20.82
N ALA A 375 11.20 6.73 21.59
CA ALA A 375 10.03 7.49 21.13
C ALA A 375 10.38 8.38 19.93
N TYR A 376 11.49 9.11 20.01
CA TYR A 376 11.99 9.94 18.92
C TYR A 376 12.20 9.12 17.64
N ASP A 377 12.90 7.99 17.70
CA ASP A 377 13.21 7.14 16.56
C ASP A 377 11.93 6.53 15.97
N LEU A 378 10.99 6.13 16.82
CA LEU A 378 9.69 5.59 16.40
C LEU A 378 8.83 6.65 15.71
N ILE A 379 8.73 7.86 16.28
CA ILE A 379 7.95 8.96 15.69
C ILE A 379 8.59 9.41 14.38
N LYS A 380 9.90 9.62 14.35
CA LYS A 380 10.64 10.03 13.16
C LYS A 380 10.53 9.01 12.00
N SER A 381 10.52 7.73 12.31
CA SER A 381 10.36 6.66 11.31
C SER A 381 8.91 6.36 10.96
N SER A 382 7.95 6.96 11.68
CA SER A 382 6.54 6.76 11.46
C SER A 382 5.96 7.88 10.58
N TYR A 383 4.98 7.53 9.77
CA TYR A 383 4.21 8.51 9.03
C TYR A 383 2.98 8.93 9.84
N ILE A 384 2.97 10.19 10.33
CA ILE A 384 1.81 10.77 11.03
C ILE A 384 0.93 11.47 9.99
N TYR A 385 -0.25 10.96 9.79
CA TYR A 385 -1.19 11.47 8.81
C TYR A 385 -1.58 12.92 9.08
N GLY A 386 -1.48 13.76 8.05
CA GLY A 386 -1.81 15.17 8.14
C GLY A 386 -0.65 16.07 8.61
N LEU A 387 0.54 15.47 8.80
CA LEU A 387 1.80 16.19 9.02
C LEU A 387 2.76 15.89 7.87
N ASP A 388 3.54 16.90 7.50
CA ASP A 388 4.68 16.70 6.60
C ASP A 388 5.93 16.20 7.36
N ASP A 389 7.02 15.94 6.64
CA ASP A 389 8.26 15.42 7.23
C ASP A 389 8.88 16.39 8.26
N GLU A 390 8.81 17.70 7.99
CA GLU A 390 9.32 18.74 8.89
C GLU A 390 8.46 18.83 10.16
N GLU A 391 7.15 18.79 10.01
CA GLU A 391 6.19 18.77 11.11
C GLU A 391 6.32 17.47 11.93
N THR A 392 6.52 16.32 11.30
CA THR A 392 6.76 15.03 11.97
C THR A 392 8.04 15.06 12.80
N MET A 393 9.11 15.66 12.28
CA MET A 393 10.34 15.87 13.03
C MET A 393 10.12 16.75 14.27
N LEU A 394 9.36 17.85 14.13
CA LEU A 394 9.02 18.73 15.26
C LEU A 394 8.19 18.02 16.33
N VAL A 395 7.37 17.06 15.96
CA VAL A 395 6.59 16.24 16.89
C VAL A 395 7.49 15.21 17.60
N ALA A 396 8.54 14.73 16.94
CA ALA A 396 9.48 13.76 17.51
C ALA A 396 10.44 14.40 18.54
N GLU A 397 10.84 15.67 18.33
CA GLU A 397 11.67 16.46 19.25
C GLU A 397 10.93 16.86 20.54
#